data_35b25053224d601e29c71c3f9b745143
#
_entry.id   35b25053224d601e29c71c3f9b745143
#
_cell.length_a   1.000
_cell.length_b   1.000
_cell.length_c   1.000
_cell.angle_alpha   90.00
_cell.angle_beta   90.00
_cell.angle_gamma   90.00
#
_symmetry.space_group_name_H-M   'P 1'
#
loop_
_entity.id
_entity.type
_entity.pdbx_description
1 polymer ?
#
loop_
_entity_poly.entity_id
_entity_poly.type
_entity_poly.pdbx_seq_one_letter_code
_entity_poly.pdbx_strand_id
1 'polypeptide(L)'
;MEITASMVKELRESTGAGMMDCKKALTEANGDMDAAVDILRTKGLADLAKKAGRATNEGLIGGLVSTDAATASILEVDCETDFVARNANFKELVDELAQQVLASAPADVEALLAQPFVLRPELTVEQRLGEAVGKLGENMGIARFKRYELSTAAGCMAVYIHGIGNIGVLVEVSAGTAEAAQSEVVRGFAKDVAMQIAAAAPISVRREEVPADVVEHELAIYRSQAAETGKPEAIQQKIAEGRLDKFFKEFCLMEQDFVKNPDITVKQHAEQAAKEAGAPVDVVRFERLVLGETNPEPKSSCCC
;
A
#
# COMPACT_ATOMS: atom_id res chain seq x y z
N MET A 1 -11.45 -46.60 -4.02
CA MET A 1 -12.44 -45.96 -4.96
C MET A 1 -11.69 -45.52 -6.19
N GLU A 2 -12.25 -45.71 -7.38
CA GLU A 2 -11.57 -45.25 -8.61
C GLU A 2 -11.76 -43.75 -8.75
N ILE A 3 -10.66 -43.00 -8.89
CA ILE A 3 -10.69 -41.52 -9.04
C ILE A 3 -11.04 -41.19 -10.46
N THR A 4 -12.22 -40.60 -10.67
CA THR A 4 -12.70 -40.25 -11.99
C THR A 4 -12.17 -38.87 -12.44
N ALA A 5 -12.10 -38.66 -13.76
CA ALA A 5 -11.75 -37.36 -14.32
C ALA A 5 -12.73 -36.23 -13.90
N SER A 6 -13.99 -36.57 -13.64
CA SER A 6 -15.01 -35.64 -13.16
C SER A 6 -14.70 -35.14 -11.75
N MET A 7 -14.33 -36.03 -10.82
CA MET A 7 -13.93 -35.65 -9.46
C MET A 7 -12.70 -34.73 -9.46
N VAL A 8 -11.71 -35.05 -10.30
CA VAL A 8 -10.50 -34.21 -10.44
C VAL A 8 -10.86 -32.82 -10.98
N LYS A 9 -11.78 -32.76 -11.96
CA LYS A 9 -12.26 -31.48 -12.52
C LYS A 9 -13.00 -30.66 -11.47
N GLU A 10 -13.92 -31.28 -10.73
CA GLU A 10 -14.71 -30.63 -9.68
C GLU A 10 -13.81 -30.05 -8.57
N LEU A 11 -12.86 -30.85 -8.07
CA LEU A 11 -11.91 -30.40 -7.07
C LEU A 11 -11.03 -29.24 -7.59
N ARG A 12 -10.63 -29.31 -8.86
CA ARG A 12 -9.87 -28.22 -9.49
C ARG A 12 -10.70 -26.94 -9.64
N GLU A 13 -11.97 -27.06 -10.01
CA GLU A 13 -12.87 -25.89 -10.15
C GLU A 13 -13.14 -25.24 -8.79
N SER A 14 -13.24 -26.01 -7.72
CA SER A 14 -13.47 -25.49 -6.37
C SER A 14 -12.22 -24.91 -5.70
N THR A 15 -11.03 -25.48 -5.95
CA THR A 15 -9.79 -25.09 -5.25
C THR A 15 -8.83 -24.27 -6.11
N GLY A 16 -8.95 -24.32 -7.43
CA GLY A 16 -8.01 -23.73 -8.37
C GLY A 16 -6.65 -24.43 -8.45
N ALA A 17 -6.44 -25.52 -7.71
CA ALA A 17 -5.18 -26.26 -7.68
C ALA A 17 -4.84 -26.95 -9.01
N GLY A 18 -3.57 -27.35 -9.19
CA GLY A 18 -3.13 -28.04 -10.38
C GLY A 18 -3.81 -29.41 -10.55
N MET A 19 -4.14 -29.81 -11.80
CA MET A 19 -4.84 -31.07 -12.09
C MET A 19 -4.18 -32.30 -11.47
N MET A 20 -2.83 -32.36 -11.50
CA MET A 20 -2.08 -33.49 -10.91
C MET A 20 -2.12 -33.48 -9.39
N ASP A 21 -2.16 -32.30 -8.78
CA ASP A 21 -2.27 -32.14 -7.34
C ASP A 21 -3.68 -32.54 -6.85
N CYS A 22 -4.73 -32.13 -7.55
CA CYS A 22 -6.10 -32.59 -7.29
C CYS A 22 -6.21 -34.11 -7.40
N LYS A 23 -5.62 -34.72 -8.45
CA LYS A 23 -5.63 -36.17 -8.61
C LYS A 23 -4.91 -36.88 -7.45
N LYS A 24 -3.73 -36.38 -7.04
CA LYS A 24 -2.98 -36.93 -5.91
C LYS A 24 -3.76 -36.81 -4.60
N ALA A 25 -4.30 -35.62 -4.32
CA ALA A 25 -5.08 -35.37 -3.11
C ALA A 25 -6.32 -36.28 -3.04
N LEU A 26 -7.07 -36.43 -4.13
CA LEU A 26 -8.20 -37.36 -4.20
C LEU A 26 -7.78 -38.82 -4.02
N THR A 27 -6.63 -39.22 -4.54
CA THR A 27 -6.10 -40.57 -4.35
C THR A 27 -5.78 -40.82 -2.90
N GLU A 28 -5.10 -39.90 -2.24
CA GLU A 28 -4.74 -39.94 -0.82
C GLU A 28 -5.98 -39.91 0.08
N ALA A 29 -6.96 -39.13 -0.27
CA ALA A 29 -8.26 -39.02 0.40
C ALA A 29 -9.22 -40.19 0.09
N ASN A 30 -8.83 -41.19 -0.72
CA ASN A 30 -9.68 -42.29 -1.17
C ASN A 30 -11.01 -41.82 -1.85
N GLY A 31 -10.97 -40.65 -2.52
CA GLY A 31 -12.10 -40.07 -3.22
C GLY A 31 -13.01 -39.16 -2.37
N ASP A 32 -12.65 -38.92 -1.11
CA ASP A 32 -13.32 -37.96 -0.26
C ASP A 32 -12.92 -36.54 -0.67
N MET A 33 -13.90 -35.71 -1.06
CA MET A 33 -13.67 -34.36 -1.58
C MET A 33 -13.20 -33.41 -0.50
N ASP A 34 -13.80 -33.47 0.69
CA ASP A 34 -13.46 -32.56 1.81
C ASP A 34 -12.05 -32.88 2.34
N ALA A 35 -11.73 -34.15 2.53
CA ALA A 35 -10.39 -34.57 2.89
C ALA A 35 -9.34 -34.20 1.82
N ALA A 36 -9.69 -34.26 0.54
CA ALA A 36 -8.80 -33.84 -0.55
C ALA A 36 -8.55 -32.32 -0.55
N VAL A 37 -9.54 -31.52 -0.20
CA VAL A 37 -9.38 -30.06 0.01
C VAL A 37 -8.39 -29.79 1.16
N ASP A 38 -8.52 -30.48 2.28
CA ASP A 38 -7.62 -30.30 3.43
C ASP A 38 -6.18 -30.71 3.11
N ILE A 39 -5.99 -31.78 2.32
CA ILE A 39 -4.67 -32.18 1.80
C ILE A 39 -4.08 -31.07 0.92
N LEU A 40 -4.87 -30.47 0.03
CA LEU A 40 -4.40 -29.39 -0.82
C LEU A 40 -4.05 -28.13 -0.01
N ARG A 41 -4.82 -27.79 1.03
CA ARG A 41 -4.52 -26.69 1.96
C ARG A 41 -3.19 -26.92 2.69
N THR A 42 -3.01 -28.11 3.26
CA THR A 42 -1.75 -28.48 3.92
C THR A 42 -0.57 -28.40 2.98
N LYS A 43 -0.74 -28.84 1.73
CA LYS A 43 0.28 -28.70 0.69
C LYS A 43 0.58 -27.24 0.37
N GLY A 44 -0.44 -26.40 0.27
CA GLY A 44 -0.27 -24.95 0.02
C GLY A 44 0.60 -24.27 1.09
N LEU A 45 0.37 -24.56 2.36
CA LEU A 45 1.21 -24.08 3.46
C LEU A 45 2.66 -24.61 3.37
N ALA A 46 2.84 -25.89 3.03
CA ALA A 46 4.17 -26.44 2.83
C ALA A 46 4.90 -25.81 1.63
N ASP A 47 4.19 -25.51 0.56
CA ASP A 47 4.75 -24.83 -0.61
C ASP A 47 5.10 -23.36 -0.29
N LEU A 48 4.29 -22.68 0.51
CA LEU A 48 4.56 -21.34 1.03
C LEU A 48 5.86 -21.35 1.86
N ALA A 49 5.95 -22.22 2.86
CA ALA A 49 7.14 -22.34 3.72
C ALA A 49 8.41 -22.70 2.92
N LYS A 50 8.29 -23.61 1.95
CA LYS A 50 9.41 -24.03 1.10
C LYS A 50 9.94 -22.91 0.20
N LYS A 51 9.06 -21.99 -0.22
CA LYS A 51 9.40 -20.91 -1.13
C LYS A 51 9.75 -19.60 -0.40
N ALA A 52 9.45 -19.48 0.90
CA ALA A 52 9.63 -18.26 1.69
C ALA A 52 11.04 -17.62 1.61
N GLY A 53 12.07 -18.41 1.31
CA GLY A 53 13.44 -17.89 1.13
C GLY A 53 13.77 -17.37 -0.26
N ARG A 54 12.82 -17.41 -1.22
CA ARG A 54 13.07 -16.87 -2.57
C ARG A 54 12.80 -15.36 -2.58
N ALA A 55 13.64 -14.62 -3.31
CA ALA A 55 13.47 -13.18 -3.46
C ALA A 55 12.17 -12.85 -4.19
N THR A 56 11.45 -11.88 -3.66
CA THR A 56 10.23 -11.32 -4.22
C THR A 56 10.47 -9.84 -4.50
N ASN A 57 10.91 -9.52 -5.71
CA ASN A 57 11.27 -8.16 -6.12
C ASN A 57 10.17 -7.45 -6.92
N GLU A 58 9.11 -8.18 -7.23
CA GLU A 58 7.93 -7.72 -7.94
C GLU A 58 6.70 -7.83 -7.03
N GLY A 59 5.58 -7.29 -7.45
CA GLY A 59 4.35 -7.33 -6.65
C GLY A 59 3.36 -6.26 -7.07
N LEU A 60 2.40 -6.00 -6.18
CA LEU A 60 1.42 -4.91 -6.34
C LEU A 60 1.10 -4.26 -4.99
N ILE A 61 0.83 -2.97 -5.06
CA ILE A 61 0.16 -2.25 -4.01
C ILE A 61 -1.32 -2.21 -4.33
N GLY A 62 -2.14 -2.65 -3.38
CA GLY A 62 -3.59 -2.56 -3.41
C GLY A 62 -4.13 -1.69 -2.29
N GLY A 63 -5.38 -1.29 -2.39
CA GLY A 63 -6.01 -0.53 -1.31
C GLY A 63 -7.49 -0.30 -1.56
N LEU A 64 -8.20 -0.05 -0.48
CA LEU A 64 -9.66 0.06 -0.48
C LEU A 64 -10.11 1.14 0.50
N VAL A 65 -11.21 1.80 0.15
CA VAL A 65 -11.92 2.76 1.00
C VAL A 65 -13.30 2.20 1.33
N SER A 66 -13.72 2.30 2.59
CA SER A 66 -15.09 1.93 2.99
C SER A 66 -16.14 2.80 2.28
N THR A 67 -17.35 2.29 2.19
CA THR A 67 -18.47 2.96 1.46
C THR A 67 -18.78 4.34 2.01
N ASP A 68 -18.63 4.52 3.32
CA ASP A 68 -18.83 5.79 4.02
C ASP A 68 -17.60 6.71 4.00
N ALA A 69 -16.49 6.24 3.40
CA ALA A 69 -15.19 6.90 3.35
C ALA A 69 -14.59 7.21 4.73
N ALA A 70 -15.01 6.49 5.78
CA ALA A 70 -14.51 6.69 7.14
C ALA A 70 -13.27 5.84 7.46
N THR A 71 -13.06 4.77 6.70
CA THR A 71 -11.94 3.84 6.88
C THR A 71 -11.29 3.53 5.54
N ALA A 72 -9.98 3.37 5.53
CA ALA A 72 -9.26 2.95 4.34
C ALA A 72 -8.08 2.03 4.69
N SER A 73 -7.72 1.18 3.75
CA SER A 73 -6.57 0.29 3.82
C SER A 73 -5.70 0.43 2.58
N ILE A 74 -4.41 0.20 2.75
CA ILE A 74 -3.42 0.07 1.69
C ILE A 74 -2.44 -1.02 2.09
N LEU A 75 -1.98 -1.84 1.15
CA LEU A 75 -1.03 -2.90 1.41
C LEU A 75 -0.14 -3.16 0.20
N GLU A 76 1.03 -3.75 0.47
CA GLU A 76 1.99 -4.24 -0.51
C GLU A 76 2.03 -5.76 -0.43
N VAL A 77 1.82 -6.42 -1.57
CA VAL A 77 1.93 -7.87 -1.72
C VAL A 77 2.98 -8.16 -2.77
N ASP A 78 4.01 -8.89 -2.36
CA ASP A 78 5.15 -9.20 -3.21
C ASP A 78 5.00 -10.56 -3.88
N CYS A 79 5.67 -10.73 -5.05
CA CYS A 79 5.83 -11.98 -5.80
C CYS A 79 7.20 -12.04 -6.48
N GLU A 80 7.54 -13.19 -7.11
CA GLU A 80 8.85 -13.36 -7.73
C GLU A 80 8.97 -12.61 -9.06
N THR A 81 7.89 -12.55 -9.88
CA THR A 81 7.94 -12.02 -11.25
C THR A 81 6.80 -11.04 -11.57
N ASP A 82 7.08 -10.15 -12.54
CA ASP A 82 6.07 -9.23 -13.09
C ASP A 82 4.94 -9.96 -13.84
N PHE A 83 5.19 -11.17 -14.34
CA PHE A 83 4.16 -12.01 -14.98
C PHE A 83 3.06 -12.38 -13.97
N VAL A 84 3.45 -12.77 -12.74
CA VAL A 84 2.51 -13.07 -11.67
C VAL A 84 1.86 -11.79 -11.17
N ALA A 85 2.58 -10.70 -11.00
CA ALA A 85 2.02 -9.41 -10.61
C ALA A 85 0.88 -8.95 -11.56
N ARG A 86 0.98 -9.25 -12.84
CA ARG A 86 -0.05 -8.91 -13.84
C ARG A 86 -1.19 -9.93 -13.93
N ASN A 87 -1.06 -11.10 -13.29
CA ASN A 87 -2.04 -12.17 -13.32
C ASN A 87 -3.33 -11.77 -12.59
N ALA A 88 -4.49 -12.10 -13.18
CA ALA A 88 -5.79 -11.77 -12.59
C ALA A 88 -5.99 -12.39 -11.20
N ASN A 89 -5.53 -13.63 -10.97
CA ASN A 89 -5.65 -14.28 -9.65
C ASN A 89 -4.78 -13.61 -8.59
N PHE A 90 -3.64 -13.01 -8.97
CA PHE A 90 -2.80 -12.24 -8.04
C PHE A 90 -3.45 -10.90 -7.68
N LYS A 91 -4.01 -10.21 -8.67
CA LYS A 91 -4.78 -8.97 -8.44
C LYS A 91 -5.97 -9.21 -7.53
N GLU A 92 -6.73 -10.28 -7.78
CA GLU A 92 -7.84 -10.69 -6.93
C GLU A 92 -7.38 -10.95 -5.48
N LEU A 93 -6.26 -11.64 -5.29
CA LEU A 93 -5.66 -11.83 -3.96
C LEU A 93 -5.33 -10.50 -3.27
N VAL A 94 -4.72 -9.56 -4.00
CA VAL A 94 -4.39 -8.22 -3.46
C VAL A 94 -5.64 -7.47 -3.03
N ASP A 95 -6.70 -7.50 -3.85
CA ASP A 95 -7.98 -6.86 -3.54
C ASP A 95 -8.66 -7.52 -2.31
N GLU A 96 -8.68 -8.84 -2.24
CA GLU A 96 -9.18 -9.62 -1.10
C GLU A 96 -8.43 -9.29 0.20
N LEU A 97 -7.10 -9.18 0.14
CA LEU A 97 -6.26 -8.82 1.28
C LEU A 97 -6.47 -7.36 1.71
N ALA A 98 -6.68 -6.43 0.77
CA ALA A 98 -7.06 -5.06 1.10
C ALA A 98 -8.40 -5.01 1.85
N GLN A 99 -9.38 -5.80 1.42
CA GLN A 99 -10.66 -5.95 2.11
C GLN A 99 -10.50 -6.58 3.50
N GLN A 100 -9.64 -7.58 3.65
CA GLN A 100 -9.31 -8.19 4.93
C GLN A 100 -8.75 -7.16 5.92
N VAL A 101 -7.72 -6.40 5.52
CA VAL A 101 -7.11 -5.36 6.37
C VAL A 101 -8.14 -4.29 6.75
N LEU A 102 -8.98 -3.87 5.80
CA LEU A 102 -10.03 -2.89 6.04
C LEU A 102 -11.00 -3.36 7.13
N ALA A 103 -11.48 -4.61 7.02
CA ALA A 103 -12.54 -5.16 7.86
C ALA A 103 -12.05 -5.62 9.25
N SER A 104 -10.85 -6.21 9.34
CA SER A 104 -10.40 -6.91 10.54
C SER A 104 -9.41 -6.12 11.41
N ALA A 105 -8.91 -4.98 10.94
CA ALA A 105 -8.01 -4.09 11.66
C ALA A 105 -6.82 -4.81 12.35
N PRO A 106 -6.01 -5.60 11.63
CA PRO A 106 -4.89 -6.31 12.22
C PRO A 106 -3.83 -5.33 12.76
N ALA A 107 -3.11 -5.74 13.81
CA ALA A 107 -2.04 -4.92 14.40
C ALA A 107 -0.77 -4.88 13.53
N ASP A 108 -0.43 -6.03 12.95
CA ASP A 108 0.76 -6.25 12.11
C ASP A 108 0.51 -7.41 11.12
N VAL A 109 1.52 -7.71 10.29
CA VAL A 109 1.44 -8.76 9.26
C VAL A 109 1.28 -10.15 9.90
N GLU A 110 1.92 -10.42 11.02
CA GLU A 110 1.82 -11.71 11.71
C GLU A 110 0.39 -11.93 12.24
N ALA A 111 -0.19 -10.91 12.89
CA ALA A 111 -1.57 -10.94 13.32
C ALA A 111 -2.55 -11.06 12.13
N LEU A 112 -2.28 -10.38 11.01
CA LEU A 112 -3.09 -10.51 9.79
C LEU A 112 -3.09 -11.94 9.26
N LEU A 113 -1.94 -12.58 9.15
CA LEU A 113 -1.81 -13.95 8.63
C LEU A 113 -2.57 -14.98 9.48
N ALA A 114 -2.61 -14.78 10.79
CA ALA A 114 -3.28 -15.68 11.73
C ALA A 114 -4.81 -15.51 11.78
N GLN A 115 -5.36 -14.40 11.27
CA GLN A 115 -6.79 -14.12 11.31
C GLN A 115 -7.59 -15.06 10.39
N PRO A 116 -8.86 -15.38 10.76
CA PRO A 116 -9.82 -15.95 9.82
C PRO A 116 -9.98 -15.04 8.60
N PHE A 117 -9.98 -15.63 7.42
CA PHE A 117 -10.12 -14.87 6.18
C PHE A 117 -11.58 -14.42 5.99
N VAL A 118 -11.83 -13.12 5.90
CA VAL A 118 -13.19 -12.52 5.94
C VAL A 118 -14.13 -13.12 4.88
N LEU A 119 -13.62 -13.38 3.66
CA LEU A 119 -14.42 -13.93 2.57
C LEU A 119 -14.65 -15.45 2.67
N ARG A 120 -13.79 -16.17 3.38
CA ARG A 120 -13.87 -17.61 3.64
C ARG A 120 -13.39 -17.91 5.06
N PRO A 121 -14.25 -17.75 6.09
CA PRO A 121 -13.86 -17.83 7.51
C PRO A 121 -13.32 -19.19 7.97
N GLU A 122 -13.51 -20.23 7.17
CA GLU A 122 -12.94 -21.58 7.37
C GLU A 122 -11.44 -21.63 7.07
N LEU A 123 -10.85 -20.56 6.50
CA LEU A 123 -9.43 -20.41 6.23
C LEU A 123 -8.84 -19.31 7.10
N THR A 124 -7.53 -19.39 7.36
CA THR A 124 -6.74 -18.21 7.75
C THR A 124 -6.24 -17.46 6.53
N VAL A 125 -5.82 -16.21 6.73
CA VAL A 125 -5.17 -15.42 5.67
C VAL A 125 -3.91 -16.13 5.15
N GLU A 126 -3.12 -16.75 6.05
CA GLU A 126 -1.95 -17.54 5.66
C GLU A 126 -2.32 -18.73 4.77
N GLN A 127 -3.41 -19.44 5.09
CA GLN A 127 -3.90 -20.54 4.25
C GLN A 127 -4.36 -20.03 2.87
N ARG A 128 -5.04 -18.89 2.82
CA ARG A 128 -5.43 -18.25 1.56
C ARG A 128 -4.22 -17.87 0.70
N LEU A 129 -3.16 -17.35 1.33
CA LEU A 129 -1.89 -17.06 0.67
C LEU A 129 -1.22 -18.36 0.15
N GLY A 130 -1.21 -19.41 0.97
CA GLY A 130 -0.71 -20.73 0.58
C GLY A 130 -1.43 -21.32 -0.65
N GLU A 131 -2.76 -21.16 -0.73
CA GLU A 131 -3.52 -21.55 -1.93
C GLU A 131 -3.05 -20.78 -3.18
N ALA A 132 -2.80 -19.46 -3.05
CA ALA A 132 -2.31 -18.66 -4.16
C ALA A 132 -0.90 -19.08 -4.61
N VAL A 133 0.01 -19.34 -3.64
CA VAL A 133 1.35 -19.85 -3.90
C VAL A 133 1.31 -21.22 -4.59
N GLY A 134 0.41 -22.10 -4.17
CA GLY A 134 0.20 -23.41 -4.80
C GLY A 134 -0.34 -23.30 -6.24
N LYS A 135 -1.24 -22.33 -6.48
CA LYS A 135 -1.89 -22.09 -7.78
C LYS A 135 -0.97 -21.41 -8.78
N LEU A 136 -0.26 -20.37 -8.35
CA LEU A 136 0.58 -19.52 -9.22
C LEU A 136 2.03 -20.03 -9.32
N GLY A 137 2.46 -20.85 -8.36
CA GLY A 137 3.77 -21.50 -8.42
C GLY A 137 4.94 -20.66 -7.93
N GLU A 138 4.73 -19.43 -7.52
CA GLU A 138 5.75 -18.49 -7.04
C GLU A 138 5.66 -18.25 -5.53
N ASN A 139 6.75 -17.73 -4.93
CA ASN A 139 6.72 -17.16 -3.60
C ASN A 139 5.91 -15.87 -3.60
N MET A 140 5.10 -15.70 -2.56
CA MET A 140 4.32 -14.48 -2.35
C MET A 140 4.26 -14.15 -0.88
N GLY A 141 4.19 -12.87 -0.55
CA GLY A 141 4.08 -12.42 0.83
C GLY A 141 3.45 -11.05 0.95
N ILE A 142 2.86 -10.77 2.11
CA ILE A 142 2.41 -9.44 2.47
C ILE A 142 3.62 -8.73 3.09
N ALA A 143 4.16 -7.71 2.40
CA ALA A 143 5.32 -6.97 2.88
C ALA A 143 4.95 -6.02 4.01
N ARG A 144 3.89 -5.25 3.80
CA ARG A 144 3.39 -4.26 4.76
C ARG A 144 1.97 -3.86 4.43
N PHE A 145 1.31 -3.24 5.39
CA PHE A 145 0.02 -2.59 5.19
C PHE A 145 -0.15 -1.38 6.11
N LYS A 146 -1.12 -0.54 5.78
CA LYS A 146 -1.61 0.54 6.65
C LYS A 146 -3.12 0.58 6.61
N ARG A 147 -3.75 0.85 7.74
CA ARG A 147 -5.17 1.08 7.89
C ARG A 147 -5.39 2.37 8.65
N TYR A 148 -6.23 3.24 8.10
CA TYR A 148 -6.67 4.45 8.77
C TYR A 148 -8.16 4.38 9.05
N GLU A 149 -8.53 4.87 10.23
CA GLU A 149 -9.87 5.34 10.56
C GLU A 149 -9.81 6.86 10.69
N LEU A 150 -10.91 7.55 10.40
CA LEU A 150 -10.97 9.00 10.57
C LEU A 150 -10.53 9.38 11.97
N SER A 151 -9.55 10.26 12.06
CA SER A 151 -9.07 10.83 13.32
C SER A 151 -9.82 12.13 13.67
N THR A 152 -10.63 12.64 12.74
CA THR A 152 -11.40 13.87 12.86
C THR A 152 -12.90 13.58 12.92
N ALA A 153 -13.68 14.49 13.51
CA ALA A 153 -15.14 14.34 13.65
C ALA A 153 -15.87 14.31 12.29
N ALA A 154 -15.32 14.95 11.28
CA ALA A 154 -15.83 14.96 9.90
C ALA A 154 -14.65 14.96 8.92
N GLY A 155 -14.73 14.12 7.92
CA GLY A 155 -13.67 13.97 6.91
C GLY A 155 -13.97 12.84 5.95
N CYS A 156 -13.02 12.57 5.06
CA CYS A 156 -13.06 11.42 4.18
C CYS A 156 -11.65 10.86 3.93
N MET A 157 -11.62 9.56 3.65
CA MET A 157 -10.43 8.87 3.17
C MET A 157 -10.43 8.80 1.65
N ALA A 158 -9.26 8.86 1.05
CA ALA A 158 -9.07 8.49 -0.34
C ALA A 158 -7.86 7.57 -0.49
N VAL A 159 -7.97 6.64 -1.44
CA VAL A 159 -6.87 5.77 -1.89
C VAL A 159 -6.65 6.03 -3.37
N TYR A 160 -5.39 6.12 -3.76
CA TYR A 160 -4.95 6.22 -5.15
C TYR A 160 -3.86 5.21 -5.43
N ILE A 161 -4.09 4.37 -6.42
CA ILE A 161 -3.11 3.40 -6.92
C ILE A 161 -2.63 3.88 -8.29
N HIS A 162 -1.34 4.11 -8.42
CA HIS A 162 -0.73 4.61 -9.64
C HIS A 162 -0.27 3.47 -10.54
N GLY A 163 -0.54 3.63 -11.85
CA GLY A 163 -0.11 2.68 -12.87
C GLY A 163 -0.73 1.29 -12.67
N ILE A 164 0.12 0.27 -12.62
CA ILE A 164 -0.29 -1.13 -12.40
C ILE A 164 -0.27 -1.54 -10.93
N GLY A 165 0.04 -0.63 -10.00
CA GLY A 165 0.17 -0.93 -8.58
C GLY A 165 1.59 -0.74 -8.02
N ASN A 166 2.42 0.08 -8.66
CA ASN A 166 3.80 0.33 -8.20
C ASN A 166 3.88 1.40 -7.10
N ILE A 167 2.90 2.30 -7.03
CA ILE A 167 2.79 3.32 -6.00
C ILE A 167 1.35 3.34 -5.52
N GLY A 168 1.17 3.39 -4.22
CA GLY A 168 -0.14 3.57 -3.61
C GLY A 168 -0.10 4.67 -2.56
N VAL A 169 -1.19 5.42 -2.47
CA VAL A 169 -1.36 6.48 -1.50
C VAL A 169 -2.69 6.33 -0.79
N LEU A 170 -2.68 6.46 0.52
CA LEU A 170 -3.83 6.60 1.37
C LEU A 170 -3.76 7.98 2.03
N VAL A 171 -4.83 8.76 1.98
CA VAL A 171 -4.88 10.10 2.57
C VAL A 171 -6.16 10.30 3.37
N GLU A 172 -6.04 10.99 4.51
CA GLU A 172 -7.14 11.49 5.32
C GLU A 172 -7.28 13.00 5.12
N VAL A 173 -8.49 13.42 4.74
CA VAL A 173 -8.87 14.83 4.61
C VAL A 173 -9.95 15.13 5.64
N SER A 174 -9.75 16.17 6.44
CA SER A 174 -10.77 16.70 7.34
C SER A 174 -11.70 17.67 6.62
N ALA A 175 -12.94 17.71 7.06
CA ALA A 175 -13.92 18.69 6.65
C ALA A 175 -14.65 19.25 7.88
N GLY A 176 -15.09 20.52 7.82
CA GLY A 176 -15.74 21.16 8.95
C GLY A 176 -17.10 20.57 9.34
N THR A 177 -17.76 19.88 8.41
CA THR A 177 -19.06 19.22 8.63
C THR A 177 -19.13 17.87 7.91
N ALA A 178 -20.03 16.99 8.39
CA ALA A 178 -20.27 15.69 7.74
C ALA A 178 -20.84 15.83 6.32
N GLU A 179 -21.65 16.87 6.06
CA GLU A 179 -22.20 17.16 4.73
C GLU A 179 -21.08 17.54 3.75
N ALA A 180 -20.17 18.44 4.18
CA ALA A 180 -19.01 18.82 3.37
C ALA A 180 -18.12 17.61 3.07
N ALA A 181 -17.89 16.72 4.07
CA ALA A 181 -17.09 15.51 3.90
C ALA A 181 -17.67 14.56 2.83
N GLN A 182 -18.99 14.54 2.65
CA GLN A 182 -19.68 13.71 1.66
C GLN A 182 -19.79 14.39 0.29
N SER A 183 -19.46 15.68 0.18
CA SER A 183 -19.57 16.43 -1.07
C SER A 183 -18.58 15.92 -2.13
N GLU A 184 -18.95 16.05 -3.39
CA GLU A 184 -18.06 15.75 -4.54
C GLU A 184 -16.80 16.63 -4.51
N VAL A 185 -16.90 17.85 -4.02
CA VAL A 185 -15.79 18.81 -3.92
C VAL A 185 -14.71 18.27 -2.98
N VAL A 186 -15.08 17.86 -1.75
CA VAL A 186 -14.11 17.37 -0.76
C VAL A 186 -13.55 16.00 -1.16
N ARG A 187 -14.37 15.11 -1.68
CA ARG A 187 -13.91 13.81 -2.23
C ARG A 187 -13.01 13.98 -3.45
N GLY A 188 -13.31 14.96 -4.30
CA GLY A 188 -12.47 15.34 -5.44
C GLY A 188 -11.12 15.87 -4.99
N PHE A 189 -11.11 16.79 -4.02
CA PHE A 189 -9.89 17.28 -3.39
C PHE A 189 -9.04 16.17 -2.77
N ALA A 190 -9.64 15.25 -2.00
CA ALA A 190 -8.91 14.13 -1.41
C ALA A 190 -8.24 13.24 -2.46
N LYS A 191 -8.92 12.98 -3.59
CA LYS A 191 -8.36 12.24 -4.72
C LYS A 191 -7.23 13.01 -5.42
N ASP A 192 -7.36 14.31 -5.58
CA ASP A 192 -6.35 15.18 -6.17
C ASP A 192 -5.08 15.21 -5.32
N VAL A 193 -5.26 15.32 -4.00
CA VAL A 193 -4.14 15.26 -3.04
C VAL A 193 -3.46 13.89 -3.05
N ALA A 194 -4.21 12.79 -3.13
CA ALA A 194 -3.61 11.48 -3.25
C ALA A 194 -2.76 11.32 -4.52
N MET A 195 -3.20 11.88 -5.65
CA MET A 195 -2.42 11.93 -6.89
C MET A 195 -1.17 12.83 -6.77
N GLN A 196 -1.30 13.99 -6.09
CA GLN A 196 -0.17 14.87 -5.76
C GLN A 196 0.91 14.14 -4.98
N ILE A 197 0.52 13.43 -3.91
CA ILE A 197 1.43 12.65 -3.05
C ILE A 197 2.14 11.56 -3.85
N ALA A 198 1.41 10.86 -4.73
CA ALA A 198 2.01 9.85 -5.58
C ALA A 198 3.10 10.43 -6.50
N ALA A 199 2.85 11.59 -7.10
CA ALA A 199 3.72 12.24 -8.07
C ALA A 199 4.91 12.97 -7.43
N ALA A 200 4.66 13.76 -6.38
CA ALA A 200 5.63 14.68 -5.79
C ALA A 200 6.34 14.13 -4.54
N ALA A 201 5.94 12.96 -4.04
CA ALA A 201 6.57 12.24 -2.93
C ALA A 201 6.92 13.13 -1.71
N PRO A 202 5.95 13.90 -1.14
CA PRO A 202 6.22 14.68 0.05
C PRO A 202 6.57 13.78 1.24
N ILE A 203 7.36 14.29 2.20
CA ILE A 203 7.74 13.57 3.42
C ILE A 203 6.83 13.89 4.60
N SER A 204 6.11 15.02 4.54
CA SER A 204 5.17 15.47 5.58
C SER A 204 4.05 16.30 4.98
N VAL A 205 2.97 16.49 5.72
CA VAL A 205 1.90 17.40 5.31
C VAL A 205 2.38 18.85 5.45
N ARG A 206 3.03 19.20 6.57
CA ARG A 206 3.51 20.55 6.90
C ARG A 206 4.94 20.54 7.36
N ARG A 207 5.60 21.70 7.32
CA ARG A 207 7.00 21.83 7.76
C ARG A 207 7.22 21.55 9.24
N GLU A 208 6.22 21.79 10.10
CA GLU A 208 6.25 21.50 11.52
C GLU A 208 6.25 20.00 11.84
N GLU A 209 5.85 19.18 10.89
CA GLU A 209 5.80 17.71 10.99
C GLU A 209 7.10 17.04 10.50
N VAL A 210 7.99 17.80 9.85
CA VAL A 210 9.29 17.27 9.43
C VAL A 210 10.14 16.99 10.68
N PRO A 211 10.68 15.77 10.84
CA PRO A 211 11.52 15.42 11.99
C PRO A 211 12.67 16.41 12.17
N ALA A 212 12.89 16.81 13.43
CA ALA A 212 13.91 17.84 13.75
C ALA A 212 15.31 17.44 13.30
N ASP A 213 15.66 16.17 13.40
CA ASP A 213 16.94 15.60 12.96
C ASP A 213 17.13 15.74 11.44
N VAL A 214 16.07 15.57 10.65
CA VAL A 214 16.10 15.79 9.19
C VAL A 214 16.36 17.27 8.90
N VAL A 215 15.64 18.18 9.56
CA VAL A 215 15.82 19.64 9.38
C VAL A 215 17.23 20.07 9.77
N GLU A 216 17.75 19.58 10.90
CA GLU A 216 19.11 19.89 11.38
C GLU A 216 20.18 19.36 10.41
N HIS A 217 19.98 18.15 9.90
CA HIS A 217 20.88 17.53 8.92
C HIS A 217 20.96 18.36 7.63
N GLU A 218 19.80 18.69 7.04
CA GLU A 218 19.73 19.50 5.83
C GLU A 218 20.33 20.89 6.05
N LEU A 219 20.01 21.52 7.18
CA LEU A 219 20.57 22.84 7.52
C LEU A 219 22.09 22.80 7.68
N ALA A 220 22.65 21.73 8.26
CA ALA A 220 24.11 21.55 8.37
C ALA A 220 24.76 21.42 6.97
N ILE A 221 24.16 20.66 6.06
CA ILE A 221 24.61 20.56 4.68
C ILE A 221 24.59 21.91 3.99
N TYR A 222 23.48 22.66 4.10
CA TYR A 222 23.33 23.96 3.44
C TYR A 222 24.29 25.02 4.02
N ARG A 223 24.60 24.97 5.33
CA ARG A 223 25.61 25.83 5.96
C ARG A 223 27.01 25.52 5.44
N SER A 224 27.37 24.23 5.33
CA SER A 224 28.66 23.82 4.76
C SER A 224 28.83 24.32 3.33
N GLN A 225 27.82 24.12 2.47
CA GLN A 225 27.82 24.59 1.10
C GLN A 225 27.84 26.13 1.00
N ALA A 226 27.19 26.83 1.91
CA ALA A 226 27.21 28.30 1.96
C ALA A 226 28.60 28.83 2.35
N ALA A 227 29.32 28.15 3.26
CA ALA A 227 30.68 28.50 3.66
C ALA A 227 31.67 28.43 2.49
N GLU A 228 31.54 27.47 1.59
CA GLU A 228 32.38 27.35 0.39
C GLU A 228 32.26 28.55 -0.56
N THR A 229 31.20 29.35 -0.44
CA THR A 229 31.01 30.56 -1.28
C THR A 229 31.97 31.70 -0.93
N GLY A 230 32.68 31.61 0.22
CA GLY A 230 33.58 32.66 0.69
C GLY A 230 32.91 34.00 1.06
N LYS A 231 31.58 34.03 1.15
CA LYS A 231 30.81 35.23 1.50
C LYS A 231 30.84 35.51 3.00
N PRO A 232 30.54 36.74 3.45
CA PRO A 232 30.38 37.06 4.85
C PRO A 232 29.38 36.12 5.56
N GLU A 233 29.62 35.78 6.82
CA GLU A 233 28.82 34.80 7.60
C GLU A 233 27.31 35.10 7.59
N ALA A 234 26.92 36.38 7.74
CA ALA A 234 25.52 36.79 7.68
C ALA A 234 24.84 36.51 6.31
N ILE A 235 25.64 36.48 5.23
CA ILE A 235 25.13 36.12 3.89
C ILE A 235 25.07 34.59 3.75
N GLN A 236 26.06 33.88 4.28
CA GLN A 236 26.06 32.40 4.31
C GLN A 236 24.83 31.88 5.04
N GLN A 237 24.50 32.46 6.20
CA GLN A 237 23.32 32.09 6.97
C GLN A 237 22.01 32.30 6.16
N LYS A 238 21.85 33.46 5.52
CA LYS A 238 20.68 33.71 4.65
C LYS A 238 20.58 32.74 3.47
N ILE A 239 21.73 32.33 2.92
CA ILE A 239 21.77 31.32 1.85
C ILE A 239 21.29 29.98 2.38
N ALA A 240 21.74 29.54 3.55
CA ALA A 240 21.33 28.27 4.16
C ALA A 240 19.83 28.27 4.50
N GLU A 241 19.32 29.35 5.10
CA GLU A 241 17.91 29.53 5.40
C GLU A 241 17.04 29.52 4.13
N GLY A 242 17.48 30.22 3.07
CA GLY A 242 16.77 30.23 1.80
C GLY A 242 16.77 28.89 1.07
N ARG A 243 17.79 28.03 1.29
CA ARG A 243 17.82 26.65 0.80
C ARG A 243 16.90 25.75 1.61
N LEU A 244 16.85 25.91 2.92
CA LEU A 244 15.93 25.20 3.78
C LEU A 244 14.47 25.52 3.45
N ASP A 245 14.16 26.78 3.12
CA ASP A 245 12.85 27.18 2.63
C ASP A 245 12.47 26.48 1.32
N LYS A 246 13.43 26.30 0.40
CA LYS A 246 13.21 25.51 -0.82
C LYS A 246 12.96 24.05 -0.53
N PHE A 247 13.70 23.47 0.41
CA PHE A 247 13.48 22.11 0.88
C PHE A 247 12.04 21.91 1.36
N PHE A 248 11.52 22.81 2.22
CA PHE A 248 10.14 22.71 2.66
C PHE A 248 9.12 22.82 1.51
N LYS A 249 9.36 23.71 0.56
CA LYS A 249 8.50 23.83 -0.64
C LYS A 249 8.52 22.56 -1.50
N GLU A 250 9.61 21.85 -1.53
CA GLU A 250 9.76 20.61 -2.30
C GLU A 250 9.17 19.40 -1.57
N PHE A 251 9.38 19.32 -0.24
CA PHE A 251 9.07 18.11 0.53
C PHE A 251 7.87 18.22 1.48
N CYS A 252 7.29 19.41 1.69
CA CYS A 252 6.07 19.57 2.48
C CYS A 252 4.85 19.70 1.57
N LEU A 253 3.92 18.78 1.67
CA LEU A 253 2.76 18.64 0.78
C LEU A 253 2.01 19.97 0.56
N MET A 254 1.70 20.70 1.64
CA MET A 254 0.89 21.93 1.56
C MET A 254 1.62 23.09 0.88
N GLU A 255 2.94 23.00 0.76
CA GLU A 255 3.77 24.04 0.13
C GLU A 255 4.15 23.71 -1.32
N GLN A 256 3.93 22.46 -1.75
CA GLN A 256 4.19 22.03 -3.12
C GLN A 256 3.26 22.72 -4.11
N ASP A 257 3.78 23.01 -5.31
CA ASP A 257 2.95 23.42 -6.45
C ASP A 257 2.05 22.25 -6.85
N PHE A 258 0.78 22.51 -7.11
CA PHE A 258 -0.20 21.49 -7.42
C PHE A 258 0.01 20.90 -8.82
N VAL A 259 0.26 19.61 -8.94
CA VAL A 259 0.64 18.94 -10.22
C VAL A 259 -0.35 19.13 -11.36
N LYS A 260 -1.65 19.31 -11.05
CA LYS A 260 -2.67 19.57 -12.08
C LYS A 260 -2.79 21.04 -12.46
N ASN A 261 -2.33 21.94 -11.61
CA ASN A 261 -2.32 23.38 -11.83
C ASN A 261 -1.13 24.02 -11.08
N PRO A 262 0.04 24.11 -11.70
CA PRO A 262 1.27 24.63 -11.07
C PRO A 262 1.23 26.12 -10.68
N ASP A 263 0.18 26.85 -11.06
CA ASP A 263 0.00 28.25 -10.68
C ASP A 263 -0.47 28.42 -9.23
N ILE A 264 -0.89 27.33 -8.58
CA ILE A 264 -1.34 27.32 -7.19
C ILE A 264 -0.64 26.23 -6.39
N THR A 265 -0.51 26.45 -5.09
CA THR A 265 -0.03 25.41 -4.16
C THR A 265 -1.17 24.46 -3.74
N VAL A 266 -0.79 23.30 -3.20
CA VAL A 266 -1.78 22.36 -2.59
C VAL A 266 -2.58 23.05 -1.49
N LYS A 267 -1.96 23.93 -0.70
CA LYS A 267 -2.66 24.78 0.29
C LYS A 267 -3.74 25.64 -0.35
N GLN A 268 -3.41 26.33 -1.43
CA GLN A 268 -4.39 27.17 -2.14
C GLN A 268 -5.52 26.34 -2.77
N HIS A 269 -5.21 25.11 -3.21
CA HIS A 269 -6.22 24.17 -3.68
C HIS A 269 -7.16 23.74 -2.53
N ALA A 270 -6.63 23.51 -1.31
CA ALA A 270 -7.45 23.25 -0.12
C ALA A 270 -8.36 24.43 0.24
N GLU A 271 -7.84 25.66 0.15
CA GLU A 271 -8.61 26.89 0.39
C GLU A 271 -9.75 27.07 -0.63
N GLN A 272 -9.52 26.71 -1.89
CA GLN A 272 -10.56 26.70 -2.93
C GLN A 272 -11.64 25.66 -2.63
N ALA A 273 -11.24 24.41 -2.29
CA ALA A 273 -12.17 23.36 -1.92
C ALA A 273 -12.99 23.74 -0.68
N ALA A 274 -12.37 24.37 0.32
CA ALA A 274 -13.06 24.87 1.52
C ALA A 274 -14.11 25.93 1.18
N LYS A 275 -13.79 26.84 0.29
CA LYS A 275 -14.72 27.89 -0.17
C LYS A 275 -15.91 27.30 -0.93
N GLU A 276 -15.68 26.34 -1.81
CA GLU A 276 -16.73 25.68 -2.59
C GLU A 276 -17.61 24.78 -1.71
N ALA A 277 -17.01 24.07 -0.76
CA ALA A 277 -17.74 23.22 0.19
C ALA A 277 -18.48 24.01 1.29
N GLY A 278 -18.17 25.29 1.47
CA GLY A 278 -18.72 26.14 2.52
C GLY A 278 -18.27 25.75 3.95
N ALA A 279 -17.18 24.99 4.07
CA ALA A 279 -16.65 24.47 5.32
C ALA A 279 -15.12 24.34 5.24
N PRO A 280 -14.37 24.39 6.36
CA PRO A 280 -12.93 24.13 6.37
C PRO A 280 -12.60 22.78 5.76
N VAL A 281 -11.58 22.73 4.91
CA VAL A 281 -11.03 21.49 4.32
C VAL A 281 -9.53 21.49 4.49
N ASP A 282 -8.96 20.39 4.99
CA ASP A 282 -7.53 20.30 5.23
C ASP A 282 -7.03 18.85 5.13
N VAL A 283 -5.74 18.68 4.81
CA VAL A 283 -5.09 17.38 4.81
C VAL A 283 -4.60 17.07 6.21
N VAL A 284 -4.99 15.90 6.74
CA VAL A 284 -4.64 15.46 8.10
C VAL A 284 -3.34 14.66 8.09
N ARG A 285 -3.30 13.61 7.29
CA ARG A 285 -2.17 12.68 7.19
C ARG A 285 -2.25 11.86 5.90
N PHE A 286 -1.17 11.24 5.55
CA PHE A 286 -1.12 10.31 4.43
C PHE A 286 -0.16 9.15 4.70
N GLU A 287 -0.29 8.09 3.90
CA GLU A 287 0.69 7.01 3.75
C GLU A 287 0.98 6.87 2.26
N ARG A 288 2.25 6.76 1.90
CA ARG A 288 2.70 6.50 0.54
C ARG A 288 3.54 5.24 0.53
N LEU A 289 3.11 4.24 -0.22
CA LEU A 289 3.87 3.02 -0.44
C LEU A 289 4.45 3.01 -1.84
N VAL A 290 5.69 2.59 -1.96
CA VAL A 290 6.35 2.29 -3.25
C VAL A 290 6.74 0.83 -3.23
N LEU A 291 6.39 0.11 -4.27
CA LEU A 291 6.69 -1.31 -4.40
C LEU A 291 8.19 -1.57 -4.26
N GLY A 292 8.54 -2.53 -3.42
CA GLY A 292 9.93 -2.95 -3.20
C GLY A 292 10.76 -2.02 -2.29
N GLU A 293 10.21 -0.93 -1.78
CA GLU A 293 10.94 0.01 -0.90
C GLU A 293 11.42 -0.64 0.41
N THR A 294 10.75 -1.70 0.86
CA THR A 294 11.11 -2.47 2.05
C THR A 294 11.99 -3.68 1.76
N ASN A 295 12.19 -4.02 0.48
CA ASN A 295 13.03 -5.13 0.11
C ASN A 295 14.51 -4.82 0.45
N PRO A 296 15.26 -5.76 1.07
CA PRO A 296 16.67 -5.54 1.31
C PRO A 296 17.37 -5.32 -0.04
N GLU A 297 18.15 -4.23 -0.13
CA GLU A 297 18.97 -3.98 -1.33
C GLU A 297 19.71 -5.26 -1.74
N PRO A 298 19.71 -5.62 -3.03
CA PRO A 298 20.52 -6.74 -3.50
C PRO A 298 21.95 -6.45 -3.06
N LYS A 299 22.53 -7.32 -2.23
CA LYS A 299 23.94 -7.21 -1.84
C LYS A 299 24.72 -7.01 -3.10
N SER A 300 25.21 -5.80 -3.32
CA SER A 300 26.06 -5.49 -4.46
C SER A 300 27.23 -6.48 -4.40
N SER A 301 27.24 -7.46 -5.31
CA SER A 301 28.42 -8.25 -5.56
C SER A 301 29.46 -7.27 -6.07
N CYS A 302 30.30 -6.76 -5.17
CA CYS A 302 31.56 -6.17 -5.56
C CYS A 302 32.30 -7.23 -6.37
N CYS A 303 32.19 -7.18 -7.68
CA CYS A 303 33.19 -7.75 -8.57
C CYS A 303 34.43 -6.85 -8.43
N CYS A 304 35.42 -7.37 -7.69
CA CYS A 304 36.79 -6.92 -7.82
C CYS A 304 37.31 -7.20 -9.22
#